data_5e508d365627d78dfacc40b9efe19b50
#
_entry.id   5e508d365627d78dfacc40b9efe19b50
#
_cell.length_a   1.000
_cell.length_b   1.000
_cell.length_c   1.000
_cell.angle_alpha   90.00
_cell.angle_beta   90.00
_cell.angle_gamma   90.00
#
_symmetry.space_group_name_H-M   'P 1'
#
loop_
_entity.id
_entity.type
_entity.pdbx_description
1 polymer ?
#
loop_
_entity_poly.entity_id
_entity_poly.type
_entity_poly.pdbx_seq_one_letter_code
_entity_poly.pdbx_strand_id
1 'polypeptide(L)'
;MKNKLFDIWKQEKASINAWLSIPNSFTAEAFGKMGWDSVTVDMQHGQNDYSSSIAMIQALSNSNTVPMTRVPWNEPGIIMKMLDLGVQGIIAPMINTKDDCEKFVSYCYYPPIGQRSFGPMRAQVVYGSDYYQHANKNIVSLAMIETKQAVENLDEIL
;
A
#
# COMPACT_ATOMS: atom_id res chain seq x y z
N MET A 1 -9.72 -4.03 -11.47
CA MET A 1 -8.90 -4.17 -10.24
C MET A 1 -9.81 -4.57 -9.08
N LYS A 2 -9.46 -5.57 -8.30
CA LYS A 2 -10.17 -5.97 -7.09
C LYS A 2 -9.15 -6.27 -5.99
N ASN A 3 -9.36 -5.74 -4.78
CA ASN A 3 -8.49 -6.01 -3.64
C ASN A 3 -9.22 -7.00 -2.71
N LYS A 4 -8.71 -8.24 -2.64
CA LYS A 4 -9.34 -9.32 -1.88
C LYS A 4 -9.37 -9.08 -0.36
N LEU A 5 -8.53 -8.18 0.16
CA LEU A 5 -8.53 -7.87 1.60
C LEU A 5 -9.88 -7.33 2.05
N PHE A 6 -10.54 -6.49 1.22
CA PHE A 6 -11.88 -6.00 1.54
C PHE A 6 -12.93 -7.11 1.60
N ASP A 7 -12.81 -8.16 0.76
CA ASP A 7 -13.74 -9.29 0.81
C ASP A 7 -13.52 -10.16 2.06
N ILE A 8 -12.25 -10.30 2.49
CA ILE A 8 -11.90 -11.03 3.72
C ILE A 8 -12.48 -10.28 4.94
N TRP A 9 -12.23 -8.98 5.02
CA TRP A 9 -12.67 -8.16 6.16
C TRP A 9 -14.19 -8.00 6.23
N LYS A 10 -14.91 -7.92 5.08
CA LYS A 10 -16.38 -7.96 5.06
C LYS A 10 -16.98 -9.25 5.61
N GLN A 11 -16.22 -10.33 5.63
CA GLN A 11 -16.61 -11.60 6.25
C GLN A 11 -16.16 -11.69 7.72
N GLU A 12 -15.70 -10.57 8.31
CA GLU A 12 -15.17 -10.51 9.69
C GLU A 12 -13.99 -11.46 9.93
N LYS A 13 -13.23 -11.78 8.87
CA LYS A 13 -12.06 -12.66 8.93
C LYS A 13 -10.77 -11.84 9.01
N ALA A 14 -9.79 -12.38 9.73
CA ALA A 14 -8.43 -11.86 9.72
C ALA A 14 -7.74 -12.17 8.39
N SER A 15 -6.90 -11.25 7.92
CA SER A 15 -5.97 -11.48 6.82
C SER A 15 -4.55 -11.66 7.34
N ILE A 16 -3.75 -12.47 6.64
CA ILE A 16 -2.35 -12.72 7.00
C ILE A 16 -1.44 -12.01 6.00
N ASN A 17 -0.55 -11.17 6.53
CA ASN A 17 0.40 -10.40 5.73
C ASN A 17 1.83 -10.90 5.94
N ALA A 18 2.56 -11.14 4.86
CA ALA A 18 4.00 -11.39 4.91
C ALA A 18 4.78 -10.07 4.76
N TRP A 19 6.00 -10.02 5.31
CA TRP A 19 6.81 -8.82 5.40
C TRP A 19 8.20 -9.03 4.80
N LEU A 20 8.59 -8.20 3.82
CA LEU A 20 9.84 -8.32 3.07
C LEU A 20 10.74 -7.11 3.33
N SER A 21 11.82 -7.33 4.09
CA SER A 21 12.80 -6.29 4.44
C SER A 21 14.10 -6.37 3.60
N ILE A 22 14.27 -7.45 2.80
CA ILE A 22 15.46 -7.67 2.00
C ILE A 22 15.14 -7.44 0.52
N PRO A 23 15.93 -6.64 -0.23
CA PRO A 23 15.67 -6.30 -1.62
C PRO A 23 15.99 -7.46 -2.57
N ASN A 24 15.04 -8.39 -2.71
CA ASN A 24 15.21 -9.57 -3.56
C ASN A 24 13.90 -9.95 -4.25
N SER A 25 13.86 -9.84 -5.57
CA SER A 25 12.66 -10.13 -6.37
C SER A 25 12.31 -11.61 -6.41
N PHE A 26 13.30 -12.52 -6.36
CA PHE A 26 13.03 -13.96 -6.29
C PHE A 26 12.37 -14.35 -4.96
N THR A 27 12.83 -13.76 -3.84
CA THR A 27 12.16 -13.94 -2.56
C THR A 27 10.73 -13.41 -2.61
N ALA A 28 10.49 -12.24 -3.21
CA ALA A 28 9.14 -11.69 -3.38
C ALA A 28 8.25 -12.63 -4.21
N GLU A 29 8.76 -13.19 -5.31
CA GLU A 29 8.04 -14.18 -6.11
C GLU A 29 7.66 -15.43 -5.29
N ALA A 30 8.62 -15.98 -4.56
CA ALA A 30 8.39 -17.16 -3.70
C ALA A 30 7.30 -16.87 -2.65
N PHE A 31 7.39 -15.74 -1.94
CA PHE A 31 6.38 -15.34 -0.97
C PHE A 31 5.01 -15.12 -1.61
N GLY A 32 4.96 -14.54 -2.81
CA GLY A 32 3.71 -14.38 -3.56
C GLY A 32 2.98 -15.71 -3.87
N LYS A 33 3.69 -16.84 -3.88
CA LYS A 33 3.14 -18.19 -4.12
C LYS A 33 2.80 -18.98 -2.86
N MET A 34 3.17 -18.48 -1.67
CA MET A 34 2.98 -19.20 -0.40
C MET A 34 1.57 -19.08 0.20
N GLY A 35 0.64 -18.35 -0.43
CA GLY A 35 -0.75 -18.27 0.03
C GLY A 35 -1.06 -17.15 1.02
N TRP A 36 -0.15 -16.19 1.22
CA TRP A 36 -0.41 -14.98 2.00
C TRP A 36 -1.55 -14.16 1.39
N ASP A 37 -2.34 -13.49 2.23
CA ASP A 37 -3.37 -12.58 1.73
C ASP A 37 -2.78 -11.31 1.14
N SER A 38 -1.72 -10.80 1.78
CA SER A 38 -0.94 -9.67 1.30
C SER A 38 0.55 -9.88 1.58
N VAL A 39 1.38 -9.17 0.83
CA VAL A 39 2.83 -9.09 1.05
C VAL A 39 3.25 -7.64 1.03
N THR A 40 3.92 -7.20 2.09
CA THR A 40 4.42 -5.84 2.26
C THR A 40 5.91 -5.75 1.96
N VAL A 41 6.28 -4.88 1.03
CA VAL A 41 7.67 -4.45 0.83
C VAL A 41 7.95 -3.29 1.77
N ASP A 42 8.91 -3.47 2.68
CA ASP A 42 9.25 -2.50 3.70
C ASP A 42 10.34 -1.55 3.22
N MET A 43 9.97 -0.29 2.98
CA MET A 43 10.88 0.77 2.56
C MET A 43 11.28 1.71 3.72
N GLN A 44 10.73 1.51 4.92
CA GLN A 44 11.06 2.35 6.09
C GLN A 44 12.28 1.81 6.84
N HIS A 45 12.21 0.56 7.30
CA HIS A 45 13.27 -0.09 8.08
C HIS A 45 13.89 -1.28 7.34
N GLY A 46 13.25 -1.74 6.26
CA GLY A 46 13.88 -2.66 5.32
C GLY A 46 15.00 -1.99 4.51
N GLN A 47 15.78 -2.81 3.82
CA GLN A 47 16.86 -2.33 2.94
C GLN A 47 16.32 -2.00 1.52
N ASN A 48 14.99 -1.90 1.36
CA ASN A 48 14.36 -1.65 0.07
C ASN A 48 14.32 -0.15 -0.23
N ASP A 49 14.71 0.21 -1.43
CA ASP A 49 14.50 1.52 -2.04
C ASP A 49 13.44 1.43 -3.16
N TYR A 50 13.18 2.54 -3.85
CA TYR A 50 12.22 2.54 -4.97
C TYR A 50 12.68 1.59 -6.09
N SER A 51 13.97 1.55 -6.42
CA SER A 51 14.50 0.74 -7.52
C SER A 51 14.35 -0.76 -7.26
N SER A 52 14.71 -1.21 -6.06
CA SER A 52 14.55 -2.61 -5.65
C SER A 52 13.06 -2.99 -5.55
N SER A 53 12.22 -2.08 -5.06
CA SER A 53 10.78 -2.30 -4.92
C SER A 53 10.10 -2.52 -6.27
N ILE A 54 10.57 -1.91 -7.37
CA ILE A 54 10.03 -2.14 -8.72
C ILE A 54 10.04 -3.63 -9.07
N ALA A 55 11.20 -4.28 -8.97
CA ALA A 55 11.35 -5.70 -9.31
C ALA A 55 10.53 -6.60 -8.36
N MET A 56 10.48 -6.27 -7.07
CA MET A 56 9.72 -7.04 -6.09
C MET A 56 8.20 -6.94 -6.34
N ILE A 57 7.67 -5.75 -6.59
CA ILE A 57 6.24 -5.56 -6.91
C ILE A 57 5.89 -6.21 -8.26
N GLN A 58 6.80 -6.19 -9.25
CA GLN A 58 6.61 -6.93 -10.50
C GLN A 58 6.48 -8.43 -10.25
N ALA A 59 7.32 -9.00 -9.41
CA ALA A 59 7.27 -10.40 -9.05
C ALA A 59 5.96 -10.77 -8.33
N LEU A 60 5.52 -9.95 -7.37
CA LEU A 60 4.27 -10.14 -6.65
C LEU A 60 3.03 -10.02 -7.55
N SER A 61 3.07 -9.23 -8.63
CA SER A 61 1.93 -9.04 -9.53
C SER A 61 1.52 -10.32 -10.28
N ASN A 62 2.38 -11.33 -10.31
CA ASN A 62 2.09 -12.66 -10.90
C ASN A 62 1.54 -13.67 -9.88
N SER A 63 1.02 -13.20 -8.77
CA SER A 63 0.46 -14.02 -7.69
C SER A 63 -0.95 -13.57 -7.31
N ASN A 64 -1.61 -14.35 -6.46
CA ASN A 64 -2.91 -13.99 -5.88
C ASN A 64 -2.79 -13.17 -4.59
N THR A 65 -1.60 -12.74 -4.22
CA THR A 65 -1.38 -11.91 -3.03
C THR A 65 -1.60 -10.42 -3.35
N VAL A 66 -2.03 -9.66 -2.36
CA VAL A 66 -2.17 -8.20 -2.50
C VAL A 66 -0.81 -7.54 -2.25
N PRO A 67 -0.21 -6.88 -3.24
CA PRO A 67 1.05 -6.17 -3.05
C PRO A 67 0.83 -4.90 -2.23
N MET A 68 1.58 -4.75 -1.17
CA MET A 68 1.56 -3.60 -0.27
C MET A 68 2.97 -3.04 -0.07
N THR A 69 3.06 -1.82 0.41
CA THR A 69 4.32 -1.23 0.84
C THR A 69 4.17 -0.42 2.12
N ARG A 70 5.16 -0.51 3.01
CA ARG A 70 5.36 0.48 4.04
C ARG A 70 6.33 1.53 3.50
N VAL A 71 5.84 2.77 3.35
CA VAL A 71 6.66 3.89 2.84
C VAL A 71 7.63 4.40 3.91
N PRO A 72 8.76 5.04 3.52
CA PRO A 72 9.72 5.58 4.47
C PRO A 72 9.13 6.65 5.39
N TRP A 73 8.22 7.45 4.87
CA TRP A 73 7.56 8.54 5.58
C TRP A 73 6.23 8.90 4.91
N ASN A 74 5.37 9.65 5.62
CA ASN A 74 4.13 10.19 5.05
C ASN A 74 4.46 11.35 4.08
N GLU A 75 4.85 11.01 2.84
CA GLU A 75 5.32 11.94 1.84
C GLU A 75 4.65 11.62 0.49
N PRO A 76 4.05 12.62 -0.21
CA PRO A 76 3.21 12.38 -1.39
C PRO A 76 3.95 11.73 -2.55
N GLY A 77 5.21 12.10 -2.79
CA GLY A 77 5.96 11.65 -3.97
C GLY A 77 6.19 10.15 -3.95
N ILE A 78 6.62 9.58 -2.82
CA ILE A 78 6.84 8.12 -2.72
C ILE A 78 5.53 7.34 -2.66
N ILE A 79 4.52 7.86 -1.95
CA ILE A 79 3.19 7.23 -1.87
C ILE A 79 2.59 7.10 -3.28
N MET A 80 2.54 8.19 -4.04
CA MET A 80 1.98 8.21 -5.40
C MET A 80 2.77 7.30 -6.35
N LYS A 81 4.11 7.31 -6.28
CA LYS A 81 4.97 6.43 -7.09
C LYS A 81 4.72 4.95 -6.81
N MET A 82 4.55 4.56 -5.54
CA MET A 82 4.28 3.15 -5.21
C MET A 82 2.88 2.74 -5.69
N LEU A 83 1.89 3.60 -5.59
CA LEU A 83 0.55 3.35 -6.13
C LEU A 83 0.56 3.25 -7.67
N ASP A 84 1.34 4.10 -8.36
CA ASP A 84 1.49 4.05 -9.82
C ASP A 84 2.26 2.80 -10.27
N LEU A 85 3.12 2.27 -9.42
CA LEU A 85 3.79 0.98 -9.60
C LEU A 85 2.81 -0.20 -9.50
N GLY A 86 1.66 -0.04 -8.85
CA GLY A 86 0.60 -1.02 -8.77
C GLY A 86 0.46 -1.70 -7.41
N VAL A 87 0.99 -1.11 -6.32
CA VAL A 87 0.62 -1.59 -4.98
C VAL A 87 -0.85 -1.27 -4.71
N GLN A 88 -1.51 -2.12 -3.92
CA GLN A 88 -2.91 -1.97 -3.54
C GLN A 88 -3.09 -1.60 -2.07
N GLY A 89 -2.00 -1.40 -1.36
CA GLY A 89 -2.01 -0.95 0.03
C GLY A 89 -0.76 -0.16 0.39
N ILE A 90 -0.97 0.93 1.10
CA ILE A 90 0.09 1.78 1.65
C ILE A 90 0.00 1.74 3.17
N ILE A 91 1.13 1.51 3.81
CA ILE A 91 1.30 1.64 5.27
C ILE A 91 2.16 2.89 5.48
N ALA A 92 1.62 3.90 6.16
CA ALA A 92 2.34 5.13 6.48
C ALA A 92 2.74 5.17 7.96
N PRO A 93 4.05 5.32 8.26
CA PRO A 93 4.53 5.43 9.62
C PRO A 93 4.23 6.80 10.23
N MET A 94 4.30 6.89 11.55
CA MET A 94 4.32 8.14 12.32
C MET A 94 3.11 9.06 12.08
N ILE A 95 1.94 8.49 11.90
CA ILE A 95 0.69 9.26 11.85
C ILE A 95 0.28 9.60 13.28
N ASN A 96 0.42 10.86 13.65
CA ASN A 96 0.25 11.32 15.03
C ASN A 96 -0.98 12.20 15.25
N THR A 97 -1.49 12.80 14.17
CA THR A 97 -2.60 13.76 14.24
C THR A 97 -3.62 13.48 13.13
N LYS A 98 -4.80 14.05 13.29
CA LYS A 98 -5.83 14.07 12.25
C LYS A 98 -5.30 14.66 10.94
N ASP A 99 -4.57 15.78 11.01
CA ASP A 99 -3.96 16.44 9.83
C ASP A 99 -2.97 15.52 9.09
N ASP A 100 -2.15 14.75 9.83
CA ASP A 100 -1.27 13.76 9.22
C ASP A 100 -2.06 12.68 8.48
N CYS A 101 -3.16 12.22 9.09
CA CYS A 101 -4.02 11.19 8.48
C CYS A 101 -4.77 11.71 7.25
N GLU A 102 -5.35 12.92 7.33
CA GLU A 102 -6.03 13.56 6.20
C GLU A 102 -5.07 13.78 5.01
N LYS A 103 -3.84 14.23 5.27
CA LYS A 103 -2.79 14.32 4.25
C LYS A 103 -2.46 12.97 3.65
N PHE A 104 -2.26 11.94 4.49
CA PHE A 104 -1.98 10.58 4.03
C PHE A 104 -3.10 10.05 3.12
N VAL A 105 -4.34 10.17 3.53
CA VAL A 105 -5.51 9.78 2.73
C VAL A 105 -5.53 10.57 1.42
N SER A 106 -5.30 11.89 1.48
CA SER A 106 -5.26 12.74 0.30
C SER A 106 -4.21 12.30 -0.73
N TYR A 107 -3.07 11.78 -0.30
CA TYR A 107 -2.02 11.29 -1.20
C TYR A 107 -2.35 9.93 -1.85
N CYS A 108 -3.16 9.12 -1.18
CA CYS A 108 -3.52 7.78 -1.64
C CYS A 108 -4.61 7.77 -2.72
N TYR A 109 -5.54 8.72 -2.66
CA TYR A 109 -6.78 8.68 -3.43
C TYR A 109 -6.87 9.79 -4.49
N TYR A 110 -7.49 9.49 -5.61
CA TYR A 110 -7.83 10.46 -6.64
C TYR A 110 -8.98 11.36 -6.23
N PRO A 111 -9.12 12.55 -6.84
CA PRO A 111 -10.30 13.39 -6.66
C PRO A 111 -11.62 12.60 -6.87
N PRO A 112 -12.70 12.91 -6.15
CA PRO A 112 -12.84 14.00 -5.17
C PRO A 112 -12.38 13.64 -3.74
N ILE A 113 -11.92 12.40 -3.48
CA ILE A 113 -11.55 11.91 -2.14
C ILE A 113 -10.19 12.49 -1.72
N GLY A 114 -9.25 12.58 -2.65
CA GLY A 114 -7.89 13.05 -2.38
C GLY A 114 -7.32 13.88 -3.53
N GLN A 115 -6.01 14.02 -3.55
CA GLN A 115 -5.25 14.85 -4.49
C GLN A 115 -4.16 14.05 -5.24
N ARG A 116 -4.28 12.71 -5.29
CA ARG A 116 -3.33 11.88 -6.01
C ARG A 116 -3.22 12.33 -7.47
N SER A 117 -1.99 12.57 -7.92
CA SER A 117 -1.70 12.89 -9.32
C SER A 117 -1.95 11.68 -10.22
N PHE A 118 -2.50 11.91 -11.41
CA PHE A 118 -2.80 10.85 -12.37
C PHE A 118 -1.58 10.53 -13.24
N GLY A 119 -1.03 9.33 -13.07
CA GLY A 119 0.09 8.81 -13.85
C GLY A 119 0.30 7.30 -13.67
N PRO A 120 -0.78 6.48 -13.57
CA PRO A 120 -0.68 5.08 -13.15
C PRO A 120 -0.21 4.14 -14.27
N MET A 121 0.90 4.46 -14.94
CA MET A 121 1.39 3.73 -16.11
C MET A 121 1.45 2.22 -15.90
N ARG A 122 2.18 1.78 -14.86
CA ARG A 122 2.31 0.34 -14.60
C ARG A 122 1.04 -0.25 -13.99
N ALA A 123 0.36 0.47 -13.12
CA ALA A 123 -0.90 0.01 -12.55
C ALA A 123 -1.95 -0.28 -13.64
N GLN A 124 -2.01 0.52 -14.70
CA GLN A 124 -2.87 0.26 -15.85
C GLN A 124 -2.45 -1.00 -16.65
N VAL A 125 -1.16 -1.26 -16.78
CA VAL A 125 -0.66 -2.49 -17.42
C VAL A 125 -1.11 -3.73 -16.65
N VAL A 126 -1.10 -3.66 -15.31
CA VAL A 126 -1.43 -4.81 -14.45
C VAL A 126 -2.94 -5.00 -14.27
N TYR A 127 -3.68 -3.90 -14.08
CA TYR A 127 -5.07 -3.94 -13.66
C TYR A 127 -6.08 -3.52 -14.74
N GLY A 128 -5.61 -3.10 -15.91
CA GLY A 128 -6.45 -2.66 -17.02
C GLY A 128 -6.53 -1.14 -17.17
N SER A 129 -6.94 -0.69 -18.36
CA SER A 129 -7.05 0.73 -18.71
C SER A 129 -8.10 1.49 -17.88
N ASP A 130 -9.04 0.76 -17.28
CA ASP A 130 -10.08 1.28 -16.38
C ASP A 130 -9.64 1.40 -14.91
N TYR A 131 -8.34 1.18 -14.62
CA TYR A 131 -7.75 1.27 -13.27
C TYR A 131 -8.25 2.49 -12.47
N TYR A 132 -8.24 3.66 -13.10
CA TYR A 132 -8.65 4.92 -12.44
C TYR A 132 -10.07 4.85 -11.85
N GLN A 133 -11.01 4.24 -12.57
CA GLN A 133 -12.42 4.15 -12.15
C GLN A 133 -12.60 3.28 -10.91
N HIS A 134 -11.64 2.40 -10.62
CA HIS A 134 -11.69 1.42 -9.54
C HIS A 134 -10.70 1.68 -8.41
N ALA A 135 -9.66 2.49 -8.64
CA ALA A 135 -8.55 2.69 -7.72
C ALA A 135 -9.01 3.13 -6.32
N ASN A 136 -9.83 4.18 -6.23
CA ASN A 136 -10.30 4.71 -4.94
C ASN A 136 -11.11 3.69 -4.10
N LYS A 137 -11.66 2.65 -4.71
CA LYS A 137 -12.43 1.60 -4.01
C LYS A 137 -11.59 0.37 -3.64
N ASN A 138 -10.37 0.30 -4.14
CA ASN A 138 -9.53 -0.90 -4.04
C ASN A 138 -8.15 -0.66 -3.46
N ILE A 139 -7.81 0.58 -3.12
CA ILE A 139 -6.59 0.91 -2.37
C ILE A 139 -6.90 0.88 -0.88
N VAL A 140 -5.99 0.30 -0.11
CA VAL A 140 -6.02 0.28 1.35
C VAL A 140 -4.98 1.28 1.85
N SER A 141 -5.38 2.18 2.73
CA SER A 141 -4.51 3.08 3.48
C SER A 141 -4.47 2.68 4.94
N LEU A 142 -3.29 2.39 5.46
CA LEU A 142 -3.08 1.94 6.85
C LEU A 142 -2.17 2.93 7.56
N ALA A 143 -2.73 3.69 8.49
CA ALA A 143 -1.99 4.59 9.37
C ALA A 143 -1.36 3.81 10.52
N MET A 144 -0.05 3.98 10.76
CA MET A 144 0.61 3.40 11.92
C MET A 144 0.41 4.28 13.14
N ILE A 145 -0.25 3.72 14.16
CA ILE A 145 -0.43 4.33 15.48
C ILE A 145 0.66 3.77 16.39
N GLU A 146 1.79 4.49 16.47
CA GLU A 146 3.01 3.95 17.09
C GLU A 146 3.67 4.89 18.08
N THR A 147 3.03 6.03 18.40
CA THR A 147 3.52 6.99 19.39
C THR A 147 2.47 7.24 20.45
N LYS A 148 2.92 7.79 21.61
CA LYS A 148 1.99 8.22 22.67
C LYS A 148 1.00 9.27 22.15
N GLN A 149 1.48 10.24 21.36
CA GLN A 149 0.65 11.28 20.75
C GLN A 149 -0.42 10.67 19.82
N ALA A 150 -0.05 9.68 18.99
CA ALA A 150 -1.00 9.02 18.10
C ALA A 150 -2.10 8.28 18.87
N VAL A 151 -1.75 7.65 20.00
CA VAL A 151 -2.73 6.98 20.88
C VAL A 151 -3.64 7.99 21.55
N GLU A 152 -3.12 9.14 22.02
CA GLU A 152 -3.92 10.20 22.61
C GLU A 152 -4.89 10.85 21.60
N ASN A 153 -4.55 10.86 20.31
CA ASN A 153 -5.35 11.44 19.23
C ASN A 153 -6.14 10.38 18.44
N LEU A 154 -6.24 9.14 18.93
CA LEU A 154 -6.77 8.00 18.14
C LEU A 154 -8.18 8.24 17.61
N ASP A 155 -9.07 8.79 18.44
CA ASP A 155 -10.48 9.05 18.07
C ASP A 155 -10.60 10.12 16.97
N GLU A 156 -9.61 11.00 16.83
CA GLU A 156 -9.60 12.01 15.77
C GLU A 156 -8.96 11.49 14.47
N ILE A 157 -8.09 10.47 14.57
CA ILE A 157 -7.41 9.85 13.44
C ILE A 157 -8.34 8.85 12.73
N LEU A 158 -9.19 8.14 13.48
CA LEU A 158 -10.14 7.13 12.98
C LEU A 158 -11.46 7.74 12.53
#